data_475c20bbc5058f55d2c07dbcef959ba1
#
_entry.id   475c20bbc5058f55d2c07dbcef959ba1
#
_cell.length_a   1.000
_cell.length_b   1.000
_cell.length_c   1.000
_cell.angle_alpha   90.00
_cell.angle_beta   90.00
_cell.angle_gamma   90.00
#
_symmetry.space_group_name_H-M   'P 1'
#
loop_
_entity.id
_entity.type
_entity.pdbx_description
1 polymer ?
#
loop_
_entity_poly.entity_id
_entity_poly.type
_entity_poly.pdbx_seq_one_letter_code
_entity_poly.pdbx_strand_id
1 'polypeptide(L)'
;MQVSVSNMKILIILPNWLGDAIMATPAIELLASYYPNAKFTFVGSYVSTEALKHHPLCEKAIIDETKKAPSRLVATYKLAKELGVFHMAVSFRDQIHSTLLLRFTNTVICCARASWHSRLLLSHTPKIKINQHLVEQYRQIAMVNVDNFNKETPPLKLYIKPKKFEKPMLGINAGATYGSAKRWYPERFAEVAAFYKDKYDIIIFGGPNEVEMAKEIEENLKVLHVKNYINLAGKTNIEELSANIGGCSLFITNDSGPMHVAAAYQVPTVAIFGPTKYKETAQWKNKKSIIVRHELDCSPCMKRECPLKHHDCMKGITASEVIEAVKKLEV
;
A
#
# COMPACT_ATOMS: atom_id res chain seq x y z
N MET A 1 3.71 -32.11 18.06
CA MET A 1 2.36 -32.42 17.54
C MET A 1 2.29 -31.81 16.13
N GLN A 2 2.51 -32.60 15.08
CA GLN A 2 2.30 -32.15 13.70
C GLN A 2 0.80 -31.99 13.49
N VAL A 3 0.31 -30.74 13.53
CA VAL A 3 -1.05 -30.43 13.09
C VAL A 3 -1.12 -30.79 11.61
N SER A 4 -2.01 -31.69 11.26
CA SER A 4 -2.33 -32.00 9.87
C SER A 4 -2.56 -30.67 9.11
N VAL A 5 -1.74 -30.40 8.10
CA VAL A 5 -1.68 -29.12 7.35
C VAL A 5 -2.94 -28.89 6.47
N SER A 6 -3.90 -29.81 6.49
CA SER A 6 -5.16 -29.73 5.75
C SER A 6 -6.19 -28.87 6.51
N ASN A 7 -6.62 -27.78 5.91
CA ASN A 7 -7.69 -26.88 6.37
C ASN A 7 -7.35 -25.93 7.54
N MET A 8 -6.15 -25.38 7.60
CA MET A 8 -5.83 -24.34 8.58
C MET A 8 -6.69 -23.07 8.38
N LYS A 9 -7.32 -22.60 9.47
CA LYS A 9 -7.95 -21.27 9.51
C LYS A 9 -6.96 -20.26 10.07
N ILE A 10 -6.64 -19.23 9.30
CA ILE A 10 -5.68 -18.20 9.67
C ILE A 10 -6.37 -16.83 9.68
N LEU A 11 -6.35 -16.17 10.83
CA LEU A 11 -6.78 -14.78 10.96
C LEU A 11 -5.63 -13.86 10.60
N ILE A 12 -5.87 -12.89 9.71
CA ILE A 12 -4.88 -11.89 9.31
C ILE A 12 -5.45 -10.49 9.54
N ILE A 13 -4.86 -9.76 10.49
CA ILE A 13 -5.21 -8.36 10.73
C ILE A 13 -4.34 -7.51 9.82
N LEU A 14 -4.99 -6.89 8.82
CA LEU A 14 -4.36 -6.10 7.78
C LEU A 14 -3.93 -4.72 8.29
N PRO A 15 -2.88 -4.11 7.72
CA PRO A 15 -2.55 -2.71 7.97
C PRO A 15 -3.72 -1.76 7.62
N ASN A 16 -3.71 -0.55 8.19
CA ASN A 16 -4.81 0.40 7.99
C ASN A 16 -4.76 1.16 6.65
N TRP A 17 -3.56 1.39 6.11
CA TRP A 17 -3.35 2.16 4.89
C TRP A 17 -3.24 1.25 3.68
N LEU A 18 -3.73 1.72 2.53
CA LEU A 18 -3.69 0.96 1.28
C LEU A 18 -2.27 0.49 0.92
N GLY A 19 -1.30 1.41 0.94
CA GLY A 19 0.10 1.08 0.62
C GLY A 19 0.69 0.03 1.54
N ASP A 20 0.45 0.16 2.86
CA ASP A 20 0.92 -0.81 3.85
C ASP A 20 0.27 -2.19 3.66
N ALA A 21 -1.03 -2.21 3.33
CA ALA A 21 -1.75 -3.46 3.05
C ALA A 21 -1.17 -4.17 1.82
N ILE A 22 -0.83 -3.42 0.77
CA ILE A 22 -0.20 -3.98 -0.43
C ILE A 22 1.24 -4.44 -0.12
N MET A 23 2.00 -3.70 0.68
CA MET A 23 3.33 -4.13 1.14
C MET A 23 3.29 -5.36 2.06
N ALA A 24 2.14 -5.70 2.65
CA ALA A 24 1.96 -6.95 3.40
C ALA A 24 1.68 -8.16 2.50
N THR A 25 1.35 -7.97 1.21
CA THR A 25 1.01 -9.09 0.31
C THR A 25 2.12 -10.12 0.15
N PRO A 26 3.43 -9.78 0.05
CA PRO A 26 4.47 -10.79 0.01
C PRO A 26 4.49 -11.71 1.24
N ALA A 27 4.21 -11.17 2.42
CA ALA A 27 4.11 -11.97 3.65
C ALA A 27 2.87 -12.89 3.62
N ILE A 28 1.76 -12.43 3.06
CA ILE A 28 0.53 -13.22 2.86
C ILE A 28 0.78 -14.33 1.84
N GLU A 29 1.46 -14.05 0.72
CA GLU A 29 1.84 -15.05 -0.28
C GLU A 29 2.78 -16.13 0.30
N LEU A 30 3.69 -15.76 1.21
CA LEU A 30 4.53 -16.71 1.91
C LEU A 30 3.72 -17.63 2.83
N LEU A 31 2.76 -17.09 3.59
CA LEU A 31 1.81 -17.89 4.36
C LEU A 31 1.00 -18.82 3.47
N ALA A 32 0.49 -18.32 2.34
CA ALA A 32 -0.24 -19.14 1.36
C ALA A 32 0.63 -20.25 0.77
N SER A 33 1.91 -19.98 0.50
CA SER A 33 2.84 -20.98 -0.03
C SER A 33 3.23 -22.05 1.00
N TYR A 34 3.20 -21.70 2.29
CA TYR A 34 3.52 -22.62 3.38
C TYR A 34 2.29 -23.43 3.83
N TYR A 35 1.10 -22.80 3.76
CA TYR A 35 -0.19 -23.41 4.09
C TYR A 35 -1.15 -23.37 2.88
N PRO A 36 -0.92 -24.14 1.83
CA PRO A 36 -1.62 -24.01 0.55
C PRO A 36 -3.13 -24.29 0.61
N ASN A 37 -3.59 -25.02 1.63
CA ASN A 37 -5.00 -25.33 1.87
C ASN A 37 -5.60 -24.48 3.01
N ALA A 38 -4.93 -23.41 3.43
CA ALA A 38 -5.45 -22.56 4.49
C ALA A 38 -6.64 -21.72 4.01
N LYS A 39 -7.51 -21.36 4.95
CA LYS A 39 -8.59 -20.40 4.76
C LYS A 39 -8.24 -19.13 5.53
N PHE A 40 -8.11 -18.04 4.81
CA PHE A 40 -7.78 -16.75 5.40
C PHE A 40 -9.04 -15.96 5.75
N THR A 41 -9.08 -15.41 6.95
CA THR A 41 -10.02 -14.37 7.34
C THR A 41 -9.26 -13.07 7.47
N PHE A 42 -9.54 -12.11 6.59
CA PHE A 42 -8.96 -10.77 6.65
C PHE A 42 -9.82 -9.86 7.53
N VAL A 43 -9.18 -9.14 8.44
CA VAL A 43 -9.81 -8.08 9.23
C VAL A 43 -8.98 -6.80 9.04
N GLY A 44 -9.61 -5.74 8.55
CA GLY A 44 -8.88 -4.52 8.18
C GLY A 44 -9.71 -3.26 8.15
N SER A 45 -9.09 -2.16 7.70
CA SER A 45 -9.83 -0.97 7.27
C SER A 45 -10.55 -1.25 5.95
N TYR A 46 -11.51 -0.42 5.59
CA TYR A 46 -12.19 -0.52 4.29
C TYR A 46 -11.18 -0.66 3.14
N VAL A 47 -10.19 0.25 3.06
CA VAL A 47 -9.23 0.26 1.94
C VAL A 47 -8.36 -0.99 1.88
N SER A 48 -7.92 -1.52 3.02
CA SER A 48 -7.08 -2.72 3.06
C SER A 48 -7.86 -3.98 2.77
N THR A 49 -9.10 -4.07 3.27
CA THR A 49 -9.99 -5.21 3.08
C THR A 49 -10.43 -5.32 1.62
N GLU A 50 -10.89 -4.21 1.03
CA GLU A 50 -11.29 -4.17 -0.38
C GLU A 50 -10.13 -4.51 -1.33
N ALA A 51 -8.91 -4.05 -1.04
CA ALA A 51 -7.76 -4.37 -1.87
C ALA A 51 -7.39 -5.86 -1.88
N LEU A 52 -7.61 -6.58 -0.76
CA LEU A 52 -7.10 -7.94 -0.58
C LEU A 52 -8.19 -9.03 -0.53
N LYS A 53 -9.49 -8.69 -0.51
CA LYS A 53 -10.59 -9.67 -0.45
C LYS A 53 -10.61 -10.67 -1.61
N HIS A 54 -9.99 -10.35 -2.74
CA HIS A 54 -9.92 -11.23 -3.93
C HIS A 54 -8.79 -12.26 -3.87
N HIS A 55 -8.04 -12.32 -2.75
CA HIS A 55 -7.01 -13.35 -2.58
C HIS A 55 -7.62 -14.75 -2.62
N PRO A 56 -7.05 -15.73 -3.37
CA PRO A 56 -7.65 -17.07 -3.59
C PRO A 56 -7.96 -17.83 -2.30
N LEU A 57 -7.18 -17.62 -1.23
CA LEU A 57 -7.42 -18.26 0.07
C LEU A 57 -8.30 -17.42 1.01
N CYS A 58 -8.82 -16.28 0.57
CA CYS A 58 -9.73 -15.46 1.36
C CYS A 58 -11.11 -16.12 1.47
N GLU A 59 -11.46 -16.58 2.66
CA GLU A 59 -12.80 -17.10 2.96
C GLU A 59 -13.74 -15.97 3.43
N LYS A 60 -13.19 -15.01 4.22
CA LYS A 60 -13.94 -13.87 4.75
C LYS A 60 -13.07 -12.62 4.78
N ALA A 61 -13.68 -11.48 4.48
CA ALA A 61 -13.07 -10.16 4.56
C ALA A 61 -13.99 -9.23 5.37
N ILE A 62 -13.51 -8.76 6.53
CA ILE A 62 -14.32 -8.04 7.52
C ILE A 62 -13.70 -6.67 7.78
N ILE A 63 -14.54 -5.64 7.69
CA ILE A 63 -14.11 -4.27 8.00
C ILE A 63 -14.13 -4.07 9.51
N ASP A 64 -13.00 -3.67 10.07
CA ASP A 64 -12.84 -3.36 11.49
C ASP A 64 -13.42 -1.98 11.83
N GLU A 65 -14.64 -1.94 12.29
CA GLU A 65 -15.33 -0.72 12.74
C GLU A 65 -15.22 -0.47 14.26
N THR A 66 -14.44 -1.27 14.99
CA THR A 66 -14.31 -1.16 16.45
C THR A 66 -13.93 0.23 16.96
N LYS A 67 -13.19 1.01 16.11
CA LYS A 67 -12.79 2.38 16.42
C LYS A 67 -13.97 3.37 16.48
N LYS A 68 -15.09 3.06 15.82
CA LYS A 68 -16.29 3.91 15.80
C LYS A 68 -17.22 3.66 17.00
N ALA A 69 -17.01 2.57 17.74
CA ALA A 69 -17.86 2.18 18.86
C ALA A 69 -17.59 3.04 20.11
N PRO A 70 -18.59 3.25 20.98
CA PRO A 70 -18.44 3.97 22.24
C PRO A 70 -17.37 3.36 23.17
N SER A 71 -17.26 2.04 23.20
CA SER A 71 -16.18 1.31 23.87
C SER A 71 -15.48 0.41 22.88
N ARG A 72 -14.28 0.81 22.46
CA ARG A 72 -13.48 0.02 21.53
C ARG A 72 -13.11 -1.35 22.09
N LEU A 73 -12.85 -1.46 23.38
CA LEU A 73 -12.50 -2.73 24.02
C LEU A 73 -13.67 -3.73 23.93
N VAL A 74 -14.87 -3.29 24.28
CA VAL A 74 -16.08 -4.13 24.18
C VAL A 74 -16.36 -4.52 22.73
N ALA A 75 -16.23 -3.58 21.77
CA ALA A 75 -16.41 -3.86 20.37
C ALA A 75 -15.35 -4.86 19.83
N THR A 76 -14.10 -4.73 20.27
CA THR A 76 -13.02 -5.69 19.94
C THR A 76 -13.33 -7.09 20.46
N TYR A 77 -13.84 -7.20 21.71
CA TYR A 77 -14.25 -8.48 22.27
C TYR A 77 -15.43 -9.11 21.50
N LYS A 78 -16.46 -8.33 21.18
CA LYS A 78 -17.61 -8.80 20.40
C LYS A 78 -17.16 -9.29 19.02
N LEU A 79 -16.35 -8.50 18.30
CA LEU A 79 -15.78 -8.88 17.00
C LEU A 79 -15.00 -10.20 17.12
N ALA A 80 -14.17 -10.37 18.16
CA ALA A 80 -13.42 -11.61 18.37
C ALA A 80 -14.35 -12.82 18.54
N LYS A 81 -15.46 -12.66 19.24
CA LYS A 81 -16.45 -13.73 19.43
C LYS A 81 -17.18 -14.09 18.13
N GLU A 82 -17.50 -13.10 17.31
CA GLU A 82 -18.11 -13.31 15.97
C GLU A 82 -17.11 -14.01 14.99
N LEU A 83 -15.84 -13.67 15.08
CA LEU A 83 -14.78 -14.29 14.28
C LEU A 83 -14.56 -15.76 14.66
N GLY A 84 -14.71 -16.12 15.93
CA GLY A 84 -14.47 -17.47 16.43
C GLY A 84 -12.98 -17.79 16.64
N VAL A 85 -12.65 -19.10 16.61
CA VAL A 85 -11.31 -19.60 16.91
C VAL A 85 -10.56 -19.92 15.61
N PHE A 86 -9.25 -19.59 15.58
CA PHE A 86 -8.35 -19.86 14.49
C PHE A 86 -7.20 -20.79 14.96
N HIS A 87 -6.54 -21.43 14.01
CA HIS A 87 -5.33 -22.20 14.27
C HIS A 87 -4.13 -21.27 14.45
N MET A 88 -4.12 -20.15 13.70
CA MET A 88 -3.08 -19.12 13.75
C MET A 88 -3.71 -17.75 13.52
N ALA A 89 -3.17 -16.74 14.16
CA ALA A 89 -3.56 -15.34 13.96
C ALA A 89 -2.32 -14.46 13.80
N VAL A 90 -2.31 -13.63 12.77
CA VAL A 90 -1.21 -12.73 12.44
C VAL A 90 -1.71 -11.30 12.43
N SER A 91 -1.03 -10.38 13.10
CA SER A 91 -1.32 -8.96 12.98
C SER A 91 -0.14 -8.20 12.38
N PHE A 92 -0.41 -7.50 11.28
CA PHE A 92 0.52 -6.54 10.69
C PHE A 92 0.38 -5.12 11.28
N ARG A 93 -0.48 -4.97 12.31
CA ARG A 93 -0.60 -3.75 13.12
C ARG A 93 0.11 -3.96 14.44
N ASP A 94 0.78 -2.92 14.93
CA ASP A 94 1.46 -2.89 16.23
C ASP A 94 0.64 -2.22 17.35
N GLN A 95 -0.66 -2.00 17.12
CA GLN A 95 -1.58 -1.40 18.07
C GLN A 95 -2.08 -2.43 19.09
N ILE A 96 -2.20 -2.04 20.36
CA ILE A 96 -2.69 -2.90 21.45
C ILE A 96 -4.05 -3.54 21.15
N HIS A 97 -4.97 -2.81 20.52
CA HIS A 97 -6.30 -3.35 20.15
C HIS A 97 -6.21 -4.49 19.13
N SER A 98 -5.26 -4.47 18.23
CA SER A 98 -5.03 -5.57 17.31
C SER A 98 -4.54 -6.81 18.04
N THR A 99 -3.63 -6.65 19.00
CA THR A 99 -3.16 -7.75 19.83
C THR A 99 -4.27 -8.33 20.72
N LEU A 100 -5.12 -7.46 21.30
CA LEU A 100 -6.30 -7.89 22.06
C LEU A 100 -7.29 -8.65 21.18
N LEU A 101 -7.50 -8.21 19.92
CA LEU A 101 -8.35 -8.95 18.99
C LEU A 101 -7.82 -10.37 18.77
N LEU A 102 -6.51 -10.54 18.51
CA LEU A 102 -5.90 -11.88 18.41
C LEU A 102 -6.15 -12.69 19.67
N ARG A 103 -5.93 -12.13 20.83
CA ARG A 103 -6.05 -12.85 22.10
C ARG A 103 -7.49 -13.26 22.44
N PHE A 104 -8.47 -12.40 22.14
CA PHE A 104 -9.88 -12.65 22.40
C PHE A 104 -10.50 -13.72 21.49
N THR A 105 -9.90 -14.05 20.35
CA THR A 105 -10.29 -15.20 19.51
C THR A 105 -9.88 -16.54 20.12
N ASN A 106 -9.19 -16.57 21.27
CA ASN A 106 -8.63 -17.78 21.90
C ASN A 106 -7.67 -18.58 20.98
N THR A 107 -7.09 -17.91 20.01
CA THR A 107 -6.10 -18.52 19.10
C THR A 107 -4.79 -18.75 19.83
N VAL A 108 -4.20 -19.95 19.69
CA VAL A 108 -2.97 -20.34 20.38
C VAL A 108 -1.75 -19.68 19.75
N ILE A 109 -1.64 -19.72 18.43
CA ILE A 109 -0.51 -19.14 17.67
C ILE A 109 -0.87 -17.71 17.29
N CYS A 110 -0.40 -16.73 18.07
CA CYS A 110 -0.60 -15.31 17.84
C CYS A 110 0.72 -14.62 17.50
N CYS A 111 0.86 -14.17 16.25
CA CYS A 111 2.07 -13.56 15.70
C CYS A 111 1.85 -12.07 15.45
N ALA A 112 2.65 -11.22 16.06
CA ALA A 112 2.65 -9.78 15.79
C ALA A 112 3.98 -9.15 16.26
N ARG A 113 4.21 -7.90 15.83
CA ARG A 113 5.24 -7.07 16.46
C ARG A 113 4.83 -6.74 17.90
N ALA A 114 5.69 -7.04 18.88
CA ALA A 114 5.42 -6.72 20.26
C ALA A 114 5.84 -5.29 20.61
N SER A 115 4.96 -4.59 21.31
CA SER A 115 5.33 -3.50 22.21
C SER A 115 5.57 -4.07 23.62
N TRP A 116 6.14 -3.29 24.54
CA TRP A 116 6.34 -3.76 25.91
C TRP A 116 5.00 -4.17 26.61
N HIS A 117 3.90 -3.51 26.28
CA HIS A 117 2.56 -3.81 26.83
C HIS A 117 1.91 -5.05 26.22
N SER A 118 2.25 -5.39 24.96
CA SER A 118 1.55 -6.46 24.22
C SER A 118 2.31 -7.79 24.20
N ARG A 119 3.56 -7.80 24.67
CA ARG A 119 4.43 -8.99 24.59
C ARG A 119 3.84 -10.23 25.28
N LEU A 120 3.22 -10.05 26.44
CA LEU A 120 2.61 -11.17 27.18
C LEU A 120 1.34 -11.74 26.54
N LEU A 121 0.76 -11.02 25.59
CA LEU A 121 -0.45 -11.43 24.88
C LEU A 121 -0.15 -12.21 23.59
N LEU A 122 1.12 -12.27 23.17
CA LEU A 122 1.56 -12.87 21.93
C LEU A 122 2.37 -14.14 22.21
N SER A 123 2.14 -15.18 21.41
CA SER A 123 2.95 -16.41 21.49
C SER A 123 4.27 -16.28 20.73
N HIS A 124 4.27 -15.52 19.61
CA HIS A 124 5.45 -15.33 18.76
C HIS A 124 5.63 -13.86 18.37
N THR A 125 6.84 -13.36 18.57
CA THR A 125 7.19 -11.97 18.23
C THR A 125 8.56 -11.93 17.55
N PRO A 126 8.66 -11.35 16.34
CA PRO A 126 9.94 -11.23 15.67
C PRO A 126 10.80 -10.13 16.28
N LYS A 127 12.13 -10.31 16.21
CA LYS A 127 13.10 -9.23 16.40
C LYS A 127 13.25 -8.49 15.07
N ILE A 128 12.47 -7.43 14.87
CA ILE A 128 12.50 -6.65 13.63
C ILE A 128 13.78 -5.83 13.58
N LYS A 129 14.54 -5.96 12.49
CA LYS A 129 15.72 -5.12 12.24
C LYS A 129 15.27 -3.71 11.84
N ILE A 130 15.85 -2.71 12.44
CA ILE A 130 15.63 -1.29 12.13
C ILE A 130 16.16 -0.99 10.72
N ASN A 131 15.50 -0.06 10.00
CA ASN A 131 15.89 0.39 8.64
C ASN A 131 15.76 -0.67 7.53
N GLN A 132 14.98 -1.72 7.73
CA GLN A 132 14.60 -2.63 6.64
C GLN A 132 13.34 -2.12 5.92
N HIS A 133 13.21 -2.53 4.66
CA HIS A 133 11.98 -2.31 3.91
C HIS A 133 10.77 -2.92 4.65
N LEU A 134 9.62 -2.23 4.64
CA LEU A 134 8.43 -2.64 5.40
C LEU A 134 7.92 -4.03 4.99
N VAL A 135 8.08 -4.40 3.72
CA VAL A 135 7.81 -5.76 3.23
C VAL A 135 8.57 -6.82 4.01
N GLU A 136 9.87 -6.61 4.29
CA GLU A 136 10.69 -7.56 5.06
C GLU A 136 10.29 -7.59 6.54
N GLN A 137 9.83 -6.46 7.08
CA GLN A 137 9.29 -6.43 8.44
C GLN A 137 8.00 -7.26 8.54
N TYR A 138 7.10 -7.15 7.57
CA TYR A 138 5.88 -7.97 7.51
C TYR A 138 6.19 -9.46 7.29
N ARG A 139 7.18 -9.78 6.45
CA ARG A 139 7.66 -11.15 6.30
C ARG A 139 8.09 -11.73 7.64
N GLN A 140 8.90 -11.01 8.42
CA GLN A 140 9.36 -11.47 9.73
C GLN A 140 8.20 -11.71 10.70
N ILE A 141 7.16 -10.88 10.66
CA ILE A 141 5.96 -11.08 11.49
C ILE A 141 5.20 -12.36 11.06
N ALA A 142 4.95 -12.53 9.78
CA ALA A 142 4.16 -13.64 9.26
C ALA A 142 4.83 -15.01 9.46
N MET A 143 6.16 -15.04 9.35
CA MET A 143 6.93 -16.30 9.36
C MET A 143 7.65 -16.55 10.68
N VAL A 144 7.35 -15.79 11.74
CA VAL A 144 8.06 -15.87 13.03
C VAL A 144 7.93 -17.23 13.75
N ASN A 145 6.87 -17.97 13.46
CA ASN A 145 6.63 -19.33 14.01
C ASN A 145 7.10 -20.46 13.10
N VAL A 146 7.78 -20.14 11.99
CA VAL A 146 8.30 -21.12 11.03
C VAL A 146 9.81 -21.19 11.17
N ASP A 147 10.31 -22.32 11.66
CA ASP A 147 11.73 -22.54 11.84
C ASP A 147 12.45 -22.65 10.47
N ASN A 148 13.67 -22.09 10.42
CA ASN A 148 14.55 -22.15 9.25
C ASN A 148 13.90 -21.71 7.92
N PHE A 149 12.98 -20.73 7.98
CA PHE A 149 12.32 -20.22 6.79
C PHE A 149 13.29 -19.42 5.91
N ASN A 150 13.62 -19.96 4.73
CA ASN A 150 14.65 -19.42 3.83
C ASN A 150 14.12 -19.03 2.44
N LYS A 151 12.80 -19.07 2.21
CA LYS A 151 12.24 -18.64 0.91
C LYS A 151 12.45 -17.13 0.71
N GLU A 152 12.76 -16.76 -0.52
CA GLU A 152 12.87 -15.37 -0.94
C GLU A 152 11.51 -14.67 -0.83
N THR A 153 11.53 -13.40 -0.41
CA THR A 153 10.31 -12.59 -0.32
C THR A 153 9.81 -12.27 -1.74
N PRO A 154 8.59 -12.66 -2.12
CA PRO A 154 8.06 -12.44 -3.47
C PRO A 154 7.80 -10.95 -3.75
N PRO A 155 7.52 -10.55 -5.02
CA PRO A 155 7.02 -9.22 -5.34
C PRO A 155 5.64 -8.96 -4.71
N LEU A 156 5.22 -7.68 -4.73
CA LEU A 156 3.85 -7.29 -4.37
C LEU A 156 2.86 -7.96 -5.31
N LYS A 157 1.65 -8.27 -4.82
CA LYS A 157 0.64 -8.95 -5.63
C LYS A 157 -0.78 -8.53 -5.23
N LEU A 158 -1.61 -8.28 -6.25
CA LEU A 158 -3.04 -8.09 -6.13
C LEU A 158 -3.77 -9.09 -7.06
N TYR A 159 -4.98 -9.47 -6.67
CA TYR A 159 -5.80 -10.42 -7.44
C TYR A 159 -6.99 -9.74 -8.13
N ILE A 160 -7.08 -8.42 -8.06
CA ILE A 160 -8.03 -7.63 -8.84
C ILE A 160 -7.55 -7.65 -10.30
N LYS A 161 -8.46 -7.95 -11.24
CA LYS A 161 -8.11 -8.02 -12.66
C LYS A 161 -7.83 -6.63 -13.22
N PRO A 162 -6.65 -6.38 -13.85
CA PRO A 162 -6.36 -5.12 -14.49
C PRO A 162 -7.36 -4.81 -15.60
N LYS A 163 -7.73 -3.53 -15.72
CA LYS A 163 -8.55 -3.04 -16.82
C LYS A 163 -7.74 -3.07 -18.12
N LYS A 164 -8.38 -3.50 -19.20
CA LYS A 164 -7.79 -3.40 -20.54
C LYS A 164 -8.22 -2.09 -21.19
N PHE A 165 -7.27 -1.33 -21.66
CA PHE A 165 -7.49 -0.10 -22.42
C PHE A 165 -7.16 -0.35 -23.90
N GLU A 166 -7.85 0.32 -24.80
CA GLU A 166 -7.60 0.24 -26.24
C GLU A 166 -6.32 1.00 -26.64
N LYS A 167 -6.03 2.09 -25.89
CA LYS A 167 -4.84 2.91 -26.08
C LYS A 167 -3.93 2.85 -24.85
N PRO A 168 -2.62 3.09 -25.02
CA PRO A 168 -1.72 3.22 -23.89
C PRO A 168 -2.15 4.35 -22.95
N MET A 169 -2.15 4.08 -21.63
CA MET A 169 -2.59 5.04 -20.61
C MET A 169 -1.42 5.49 -19.75
N LEU A 170 -1.30 6.80 -19.55
CA LEU A 170 -0.49 7.42 -18.52
C LEU A 170 -1.36 7.72 -17.30
N GLY A 171 -1.14 7.01 -16.21
CA GLY A 171 -1.76 7.30 -14.94
C GLY A 171 -0.98 8.35 -14.14
N ILE A 172 -1.69 9.31 -13.55
CA ILE A 172 -1.13 10.34 -12.65
C ILE A 172 -1.82 10.26 -11.31
N ASN A 173 -1.04 10.19 -10.22
CA ASN A 173 -1.57 10.33 -8.86
C ASN A 173 -0.77 11.39 -8.09
N ALA A 174 -1.30 12.60 -8.02
CA ALA A 174 -0.70 13.71 -7.30
C ALA A 174 -1.02 13.70 -5.80
N GLY A 175 -2.00 12.92 -5.38
CA GLY A 175 -2.43 12.82 -3.99
C GLY A 175 -1.40 12.18 -3.07
N ALA A 176 -1.50 12.52 -1.79
CA ALA A 176 -0.82 11.84 -0.70
C ALA A 176 -1.60 12.07 0.59
N THR A 177 -2.32 11.05 1.05
CA THR A 177 -3.15 11.10 2.28
C THR A 177 -2.32 11.30 3.55
N TYR A 178 -1.04 10.96 3.51
CA TYR A 178 -0.11 11.16 4.63
C TYR A 178 0.00 12.64 5.01
N GLY A 179 0.10 13.54 4.03
CA GLY A 179 0.22 14.98 4.25
C GLY A 179 0.77 15.74 3.04
N SER A 180 0.63 17.07 3.07
CA SER A 180 1.04 17.96 1.98
C SER A 180 2.55 17.90 1.68
N ALA A 181 3.38 17.59 2.67
CA ALA A 181 4.83 17.47 2.48
C ALA A 181 5.25 16.43 1.43
N LYS A 182 4.40 15.43 1.12
CA LYS A 182 4.65 14.42 0.09
C LYS A 182 4.11 14.81 -1.29
N ARG A 183 3.41 15.91 -1.42
CA ARG A 183 2.71 16.28 -2.66
C ARG A 183 3.63 17.07 -3.58
N TRP A 184 3.88 16.53 -4.76
CA TRP A 184 4.50 17.29 -5.84
C TRP A 184 3.46 18.19 -6.50
N TYR A 185 3.87 19.13 -7.32
CA TYR A 185 3.08 20.25 -7.79
C TYR A 185 2.18 19.86 -8.98
N PRO A 186 0.87 20.23 -8.95
CA PRO A 186 -0.10 19.91 -10.01
C PRO A 186 0.33 20.37 -11.40
N GLU A 187 0.90 21.57 -11.51
CA GLU A 187 1.40 22.14 -12.77
C GLU A 187 2.49 21.27 -13.39
N ARG A 188 3.37 20.68 -12.59
CA ARG A 188 4.46 19.83 -13.06
C ARG A 188 3.99 18.46 -13.50
N PHE A 189 2.98 17.89 -12.82
CA PHE A 189 2.31 16.69 -13.30
C PHE A 189 1.68 16.95 -14.67
N ALA A 190 1.04 18.10 -14.88
CA ALA A 190 0.45 18.48 -16.14
C ALA A 190 1.49 18.70 -17.24
N GLU A 191 2.66 19.31 -16.94
CA GLU A 191 3.78 19.46 -17.87
C GLU A 191 4.30 18.10 -18.36
N VAL A 192 4.48 17.14 -17.45
CA VAL A 192 4.91 15.79 -17.82
C VAL A 192 3.85 15.09 -18.67
N ALA A 193 2.57 15.21 -18.30
CA ALA A 193 1.48 14.63 -19.08
C ALA A 193 1.39 15.25 -20.48
N ALA A 194 1.53 16.57 -20.60
CA ALA A 194 1.52 17.29 -21.87
C ALA A 194 2.68 16.87 -22.81
N PHE A 195 3.86 16.58 -22.23
CA PHE A 195 4.99 16.06 -23.01
C PHE A 195 4.67 14.69 -23.65
N TYR A 196 3.86 13.87 -22.99
CA TYR A 196 3.52 12.52 -23.45
C TYR A 196 2.12 12.39 -24.08
N LYS A 197 1.38 13.49 -24.32
CA LYS A 197 -0.01 13.49 -24.79
C LYS A 197 -0.24 12.79 -26.13
N ASP A 198 0.77 12.78 -27.01
CA ASP A 198 0.66 12.15 -28.33
C ASP A 198 0.89 10.63 -28.25
N LYS A 199 1.51 10.14 -27.17
CA LYS A 199 1.78 8.71 -26.95
C LYS A 199 0.76 8.04 -26.05
N TYR A 200 0.20 8.76 -25.07
CA TYR A 200 -0.69 8.22 -24.06
C TYR A 200 -1.97 9.03 -23.93
N ASP A 201 -3.09 8.35 -23.70
CA ASP A 201 -4.23 8.99 -23.06
C ASP A 201 -3.99 9.06 -21.55
N ILE A 202 -4.53 10.08 -20.85
CA ILE A 202 -4.15 10.42 -19.49
C ILE A 202 -5.28 10.08 -18.52
N ILE A 203 -4.96 9.45 -17.39
CA ILE A 203 -5.89 9.26 -16.27
C ILE A 203 -5.35 9.96 -15.04
N ILE A 204 -6.16 10.84 -14.45
CA ILE A 204 -5.84 11.47 -13.17
C ILE A 204 -6.56 10.69 -12.07
N PHE A 205 -5.79 10.18 -11.11
CA PHE A 205 -6.26 9.47 -9.93
C PHE A 205 -6.17 10.35 -8.68
N GLY A 206 -7.04 10.06 -7.71
CA GLY A 206 -7.02 10.69 -6.39
C GLY A 206 -8.16 10.17 -5.54
N GLY A 207 -7.98 10.17 -4.23
CA GLY A 207 -9.05 9.90 -3.27
C GLY A 207 -10.05 11.06 -3.16
N PRO A 208 -11.13 10.90 -2.37
CA PRO A 208 -12.15 11.95 -2.18
C PRO A 208 -11.58 13.29 -1.67
N ASN A 209 -10.53 13.24 -0.86
CA ASN A 209 -9.87 14.43 -0.31
C ASN A 209 -8.81 15.06 -1.26
N GLU A 210 -8.68 14.54 -2.48
CA GLU A 210 -7.66 14.93 -3.46
C GLU A 210 -8.29 15.48 -4.74
N VAL A 211 -9.62 15.65 -4.75
CA VAL A 211 -10.40 16.12 -5.92
C VAL A 211 -9.95 17.52 -6.36
N GLU A 212 -9.70 18.44 -5.43
CA GLU A 212 -9.29 19.80 -5.78
C GLU A 212 -7.91 19.81 -6.47
N MET A 213 -6.94 19.05 -5.95
CA MET A 213 -5.64 18.91 -6.59
C MET A 213 -5.74 18.29 -8.01
N ALA A 214 -6.64 17.33 -8.19
CA ALA A 214 -6.89 16.74 -9.49
C ALA A 214 -7.52 17.76 -10.47
N LYS A 215 -8.38 18.68 -9.99
CA LYS A 215 -8.89 19.80 -10.78
C LYS A 215 -7.79 20.79 -11.19
N GLU A 216 -6.88 21.11 -10.27
CA GLU A 216 -5.71 21.94 -10.61
C GLU A 216 -4.88 21.33 -11.74
N ILE A 217 -4.69 20.00 -11.75
CA ILE A 217 -4.05 19.30 -12.88
C ILE A 217 -4.87 19.47 -14.15
N GLU A 218 -6.19 19.27 -14.12
CA GLU A 218 -7.06 19.47 -15.30
C GLU A 218 -6.97 20.88 -15.87
N GLU A 219 -6.95 21.91 -15.01
CA GLU A 219 -6.82 23.30 -15.43
C GLU A 219 -5.49 23.54 -16.15
N ASN A 220 -4.39 23.03 -15.59
CA ASN A 220 -3.09 23.11 -16.22
C ASN A 220 -3.04 22.34 -17.54
N LEU A 221 -3.66 21.15 -17.64
CA LEU A 221 -3.76 20.39 -18.88
C LEU A 221 -4.52 21.17 -19.97
N LYS A 222 -5.60 21.87 -19.62
CA LYS A 222 -6.35 22.73 -20.55
C LYS A 222 -5.48 23.87 -21.09
N VAL A 223 -4.72 24.54 -20.20
CA VAL A 223 -3.76 25.59 -20.59
C VAL A 223 -2.70 25.05 -21.57
N LEU A 224 -2.24 23.81 -21.36
CA LEU A 224 -1.27 23.11 -22.22
C LEU A 224 -1.90 22.44 -23.45
N HIS A 225 -3.17 22.72 -23.75
CA HIS A 225 -3.94 22.18 -24.88
C HIS A 225 -3.97 20.64 -24.96
N VAL A 226 -3.95 19.97 -23.79
CA VAL A 226 -4.16 18.52 -23.69
C VAL A 226 -5.67 18.25 -23.63
N LYS A 227 -6.17 17.38 -24.51
CA LYS A 227 -7.61 17.05 -24.60
C LYS A 227 -7.94 15.60 -24.26
N ASN A 228 -6.97 14.71 -24.34
CA ASN A 228 -7.12 13.26 -24.16
C ASN A 228 -6.83 12.84 -22.71
N TYR A 229 -7.67 13.30 -21.78
CA TYR A 229 -7.57 12.93 -20.36
C TYR A 229 -8.93 12.61 -19.76
N ILE A 230 -8.90 11.83 -18.66
CA ILE A 230 -10.04 11.51 -17.80
C ILE A 230 -9.64 11.76 -16.35
N ASN A 231 -10.46 12.53 -15.62
CA ASN A 231 -10.29 12.71 -14.18
C ASN A 231 -11.20 11.75 -13.40
N LEU A 232 -10.59 10.80 -12.71
CA LEU A 232 -11.23 9.79 -11.87
C LEU A 232 -11.08 10.07 -10.37
N ALA A 233 -10.50 11.20 -9.96
CA ALA A 233 -10.34 11.55 -8.56
C ALA A 233 -11.69 11.62 -7.83
N GLY A 234 -11.80 10.89 -6.72
CA GLY A 234 -13.03 10.76 -5.93
C GLY A 234 -14.15 9.94 -6.58
N LYS A 235 -13.95 9.36 -7.75
CA LYS A 235 -14.97 8.66 -8.54
C LYS A 235 -14.78 7.14 -8.59
N THR A 236 -13.74 6.59 -7.97
CA THR A 236 -13.44 5.16 -7.98
C THR A 236 -13.47 4.59 -6.57
N ASN A 237 -13.97 3.37 -6.44
CA ASN A 237 -13.71 2.54 -5.27
C ASN A 237 -12.29 1.92 -5.35
N ILE A 238 -11.89 1.15 -4.36
CA ILE A 238 -10.53 0.56 -4.29
C ILE A 238 -10.29 -0.48 -5.39
N GLU A 239 -11.32 -1.25 -5.74
CA GLU A 239 -11.23 -2.25 -6.80
C GLU A 239 -11.07 -1.59 -8.18
N GLU A 240 -11.90 -0.59 -8.48
CA GLU A 240 -11.82 0.19 -9.71
C GLU A 240 -10.51 0.96 -9.82
N LEU A 241 -10.06 1.60 -8.71
CA LEU A 241 -8.77 2.27 -8.64
C LEU A 241 -7.64 1.30 -9.01
N SER A 242 -7.63 0.13 -8.37
CA SER A 242 -6.58 -0.88 -8.58
C SER A 242 -6.62 -1.45 -10.00
N ALA A 243 -7.81 -1.74 -10.53
CA ALA A 243 -7.98 -2.21 -11.89
C ALA A 243 -7.49 -1.20 -12.94
N ASN A 244 -7.86 0.08 -12.78
CA ASN A 244 -7.44 1.15 -13.69
C ASN A 244 -5.91 1.38 -13.63
N ILE A 245 -5.30 1.44 -12.43
CA ILE A 245 -3.84 1.58 -12.29
C ILE A 245 -3.13 0.38 -12.89
N GLY A 246 -3.62 -0.84 -12.64
CA GLY A 246 -3.04 -2.07 -13.21
C GLY A 246 -3.09 -2.13 -14.73
N GLY A 247 -4.00 -1.40 -15.36
CA GLY A 247 -4.11 -1.28 -16.82
C GLY A 247 -3.27 -0.16 -17.43
N CYS A 248 -2.65 0.72 -16.63
CA CYS A 248 -1.80 1.79 -17.17
C CYS A 248 -0.51 1.23 -17.79
N SER A 249 -0.04 1.89 -18.84
CA SER A 249 1.24 1.60 -19.51
C SER A 249 2.40 2.35 -18.87
N LEU A 250 2.11 3.45 -18.17
CA LEU A 250 3.04 4.28 -17.41
C LEU A 250 2.30 4.90 -16.22
N PHE A 251 2.97 5.02 -15.07
CA PHE A 251 2.39 5.63 -13.89
C PHE A 251 3.35 6.63 -13.24
N ILE A 252 2.88 7.84 -12.97
CA ILE A 252 3.67 8.90 -12.31
C ILE A 252 2.95 9.29 -11.02
N THR A 253 3.64 9.22 -9.90
CA THR A 253 3.00 9.35 -8.60
C THR A 253 3.94 9.88 -7.52
N ASN A 254 3.36 10.48 -6.50
CA ASN A 254 4.04 10.67 -5.22
C ASN A 254 4.22 9.33 -4.47
N ASP A 255 5.04 9.33 -3.41
CA ASP A 255 5.12 8.25 -2.41
C ASP A 255 3.76 8.08 -1.71
N SER A 256 2.91 7.19 -2.22
CA SER A 256 1.52 7.01 -1.80
C SER A 256 1.02 5.57 -2.00
N GLY A 257 -0.18 5.25 -1.49
CA GLY A 257 -0.80 3.92 -1.68
C GLY A 257 -0.88 3.47 -3.14
N PRO A 258 -1.36 4.31 -4.08
CA PRO A 258 -1.39 4.02 -5.52
C PRO A 258 -0.04 3.62 -6.14
N MET A 259 1.08 4.13 -5.63
CA MET A 259 2.42 3.69 -6.04
C MET A 259 2.63 2.18 -5.83
N HIS A 260 2.18 1.66 -4.69
CA HIS A 260 2.29 0.23 -4.38
C HIS A 260 1.29 -0.61 -5.18
N VAL A 261 0.13 -0.05 -5.53
CA VAL A 261 -0.81 -0.68 -6.50
C VAL A 261 -0.11 -0.89 -7.84
N ALA A 262 0.50 0.16 -8.39
CA ALA A 262 1.25 0.08 -9.65
C ALA A 262 2.38 -0.96 -9.57
N ALA A 263 3.12 -0.99 -8.45
CA ALA A 263 4.18 -1.97 -8.23
C ALA A 263 3.65 -3.42 -8.17
N ALA A 264 2.47 -3.66 -7.60
CA ALA A 264 1.85 -4.99 -7.55
C ALA A 264 1.50 -5.54 -8.94
N TYR A 265 1.22 -4.66 -9.90
CA TYR A 265 0.97 -5.03 -11.30
C TYR A 265 2.20 -4.89 -12.19
N GLN A 266 3.37 -4.54 -11.64
CA GLN A 266 4.61 -4.30 -12.40
C GLN A 266 4.45 -3.20 -13.46
N VAL A 267 3.57 -2.23 -13.23
CA VAL A 267 3.39 -1.07 -14.11
C VAL A 267 4.67 -0.24 -14.10
N PRO A 268 5.21 0.14 -15.27
CA PRO A 268 6.33 1.08 -15.34
C PRO A 268 6.00 2.37 -14.59
N THR A 269 6.83 2.75 -13.60
CA THR A 269 6.46 3.82 -12.67
C THR A 269 7.62 4.75 -12.35
N VAL A 270 7.36 6.06 -12.41
CA VAL A 270 8.22 7.07 -11.79
C VAL A 270 7.57 7.55 -10.50
N ALA A 271 8.27 7.38 -9.38
CA ALA A 271 7.81 7.78 -8.06
C ALA A 271 8.62 8.96 -7.52
N ILE A 272 7.92 9.99 -7.05
CA ILE A 272 8.51 11.22 -6.53
C ILE A 272 8.54 11.14 -5.00
N PHE A 273 9.75 11.21 -4.44
CA PHE A 273 9.99 11.14 -3.01
C PHE A 273 10.61 12.42 -2.49
N GLY A 274 10.10 12.91 -1.37
CA GLY A 274 10.62 14.08 -0.68
C GLY A 274 10.94 13.77 0.78
N PRO A 275 9.98 13.96 1.72
CA PRO A 275 10.23 13.95 3.16
C PRO A 275 10.37 12.56 3.79
N THR A 276 10.22 11.48 3.04
CA THR A 276 10.10 10.11 3.58
C THR A 276 11.30 9.24 3.29
N LYS A 277 11.47 8.19 4.10
CA LYS A 277 12.54 7.21 3.97
C LYS A 277 12.27 6.24 2.84
N TYR A 278 12.65 6.58 1.62
CA TYR A 278 12.40 5.77 0.43
C TYR A 278 12.89 4.32 0.56
N LYS A 279 13.99 4.06 1.27
CA LYS A 279 14.53 2.70 1.48
C LYS A 279 13.56 1.79 2.25
N GLU A 280 12.67 2.37 3.06
CA GLU A 280 11.69 1.60 3.85
C GLU A 280 10.39 1.34 3.08
N THR A 281 10.05 2.20 2.09
CA THR A 281 8.73 2.18 1.41
C THR A 281 8.82 2.31 -0.12
N ALA A 282 9.98 2.14 -0.73
CA ALA A 282 10.11 2.13 -2.18
C ALA A 282 9.26 1.03 -2.83
N GLN A 283 9.13 1.07 -4.15
CA GLN A 283 8.40 0.06 -4.92
C GLN A 283 9.11 -1.29 -4.83
N TRP A 284 8.56 -2.20 -4.03
CA TRP A 284 9.16 -3.51 -3.80
C TRP A 284 9.13 -4.37 -5.07
N LYS A 285 10.34 -4.71 -5.56
CA LYS A 285 10.54 -5.59 -6.72
C LYS A 285 9.73 -5.21 -7.98
N ASN A 286 9.41 -3.94 -8.16
CA ASN A 286 8.94 -3.46 -9.45
C ASN A 286 10.16 -3.29 -10.38
N LYS A 287 10.24 -4.12 -11.41
CA LYS A 287 11.40 -4.17 -12.33
C LYS A 287 11.58 -2.90 -13.16
N LYS A 288 10.47 -2.21 -13.46
CA LYS A 288 10.46 -0.96 -14.22
C LYS A 288 10.02 0.20 -13.32
N SER A 289 10.88 0.59 -12.38
CA SER A 289 10.59 1.71 -11.50
C SER A 289 11.80 2.60 -11.27
N ILE A 290 11.56 3.90 -11.28
CA ILE A 290 12.57 4.92 -10.97
C ILE A 290 12.03 5.82 -9.86
N ILE A 291 12.89 6.16 -8.92
CA ILE A 291 12.62 7.14 -7.87
C ILE A 291 13.33 8.43 -8.24
N VAL A 292 12.56 9.53 -8.31
CA VAL A 292 13.10 10.88 -8.44
C VAL A 292 13.05 11.55 -7.06
N ARG A 293 14.19 12.00 -6.56
CA ARG A 293 14.33 12.66 -5.27
C ARG A 293 15.57 13.52 -5.20
N HIS A 294 15.56 14.53 -4.35
CA HIS A 294 16.73 15.31 -4.00
C HIS A 294 17.22 14.98 -2.60
N GLU A 295 18.52 14.92 -2.41
CA GLU A 295 19.14 14.80 -1.09
C GLU A 295 19.29 16.19 -0.48
N LEU A 296 18.69 16.40 0.68
CA LEU A 296 18.77 17.64 1.44
C LEU A 296 19.05 17.29 2.91
N ASP A 297 19.76 18.15 3.62
CA ASP A 297 20.08 17.96 5.04
C ASP A 297 18.81 17.78 5.92
N CYS A 298 17.70 18.40 5.53
CA CYS A 298 16.42 18.26 6.21
C CYS A 298 15.59 17.04 5.79
N SER A 299 16.03 16.24 4.79
CA SER A 299 15.29 15.06 4.30
C SER A 299 16.09 13.78 4.54
N PRO A 300 15.42 12.71 5.03
CA PRO A 300 13.97 12.55 5.29
C PRO A 300 13.53 13.06 6.67
N CYS A 301 12.68 14.07 6.74
CA CYS A 301 12.18 14.63 8.00
C CYS A 301 10.98 13.87 8.59
N MET A 302 10.31 13.02 7.82
CA MET A 302 9.11 12.25 8.20
C MET A 302 7.96 13.11 8.73
N LYS A 303 7.84 14.37 8.29
CA LYS A 303 6.76 15.28 8.71
C LYS A 303 5.63 15.28 7.70
N ARG A 304 4.40 15.50 8.17
CA ARG A 304 3.20 15.58 7.32
C ARG A 304 3.11 16.89 6.56
N GLU A 305 3.67 17.96 7.13
CA GLU A 305 3.81 19.27 6.55
C GLU A 305 5.27 19.69 6.66
N CYS A 306 5.75 20.50 5.71
CA CYS A 306 7.12 20.98 5.74
C CYS A 306 7.34 21.90 6.93
N PRO A 307 8.15 21.53 7.94
CA PRO A 307 8.36 22.35 9.14
C PRO A 307 9.13 23.63 8.84
N LEU A 308 9.93 23.64 7.76
CA LEU A 308 10.74 24.78 7.33
C LEU A 308 10.01 25.64 6.28
N LYS A 309 8.80 25.26 5.87
CA LYS A 309 7.92 25.94 4.90
C LYS A 309 8.49 26.16 3.49
N HIS A 310 9.75 25.82 3.21
CA HIS A 310 10.34 25.98 1.87
C HIS A 310 9.95 24.87 0.89
N HIS A 311 9.70 23.63 1.37
CA HIS A 311 9.29 22.43 0.61
C HIS A 311 10.28 22.02 -0.51
N ASP A 312 11.55 22.35 -0.37
CA ASP A 312 12.57 22.21 -1.41
C ASP A 312 12.79 20.76 -1.86
N CYS A 313 12.56 19.76 -0.98
CA CYS A 313 12.64 18.35 -1.34
C CYS A 313 11.62 17.92 -2.43
N MET A 314 10.54 18.69 -2.61
CA MET A 314 9.56 18.50 -3.67
C MET A 314 9.64 19.61 -4.71
N LYS A 315 9.84 20.85 -4.27
CA LYS A 315 9.96 22.02 -5.13
C LYS A 315 11.21 21.98 -6.01
N GLY A 316 12.30 21.40 -5.55
CA GLY A 316 13.52 21.22 -6.34
C GLY A 316 13.35 20.28 -7.53
N ILE A 317 12.47 19.28 -7.43
CA ILE A 317 12.24 18.30 -8.51
C ILE A 317 11.47 18.95 -9.67
N THR A 318 12.04 18.96 -10.85
CA THR A 318 11.46 19.56 -12.07
C THR A 318 10.69 18.55 -12.91
N ALA A 319 9.79 19.01 -13.78
CA ALA A 319 9.11 18.14 -14.75
C ALA A 319 10.10 17.50 -15.72
N SER A 320 11.16 18.21 -16.11
CA SER A 320 12.23 17.69 -16.98
C SER A 320 12.94 16.48 -16.36
N GLU A 321 13.25 16.49 -15.07
CA GLU A 321 13.87 15.34 -14.38
C GLU A 321 12.95 14.12 -14.38
N VAL A 322 11.64 14.31 -14.21
CA VAL A 322 10.65 13.23 -14.28
C VAL A 322 10.52 12.70 -15.71
N ILE A 323 10.52 13.56 -16.73
CA ILE A 323 10.53 13.18 -18.14
C ILE A 323 11.78 12.34 -18.46
N GLU A 324 12.96 12.78 -18.03
CA GLU A 324 14.20 12.01 -18.23
C GLU A 324 14.17 10.66 -17.48
N ALA A 325 13.54 10.60 -16.31
CA ALA A 325 13.33 9.34 -15.61
C ALA A 325 12.42 8.39 -16.43
N VAL A 326 11.33 8.91 -17.01
CA VAL A 326 10.45 8.10 -17.88
C VAL A 326 11.21 7.57 -19.10
N LYS A 327 12.04 8.38 -19.76
CA LYS A 327 12.85 7.93 -20.93
C LYS A 327 13.76 6.75 -20.55
N LYS A 328 14.32 6.75 -19.34
CA LYS A 328 15.17 5.66 -18.82
C LYS A 328 14.41 4.36 -18.53
N LEU A 329 13.08 4.40 -18.40
CA LEU A 329 12.25 3.20 -18.23
C LEU A 329 12.09 2.40 -19.54
N GLU A 330 12.48 2.96 -20.69
CA GLU A 330 12.37 2.31 -22.01
C GLU A 330 10.94 1.81 -22.31
N VAL A 331 9.93 2.70 -22.12
CA VAL A 331 8.49 2.42 -22.26
C VAL A 331 7.84 3.25 -23.37
#